data_548a63a2ffe4d6796308072004668147
#
_entry.id   548a63a2ffe4d6796308072004668147
#
_cell.length_a   1.000
_cell.length_b   1.000
_cell.length_c   1.000
_cell.angle_alpha   90.00
_cell.angle_beta   90.00
_cell.angle_gamma   90.00
#
_symmetry.space_group_name_H-M   'P 1'
#
loop_
_entity.id
_entity.type
_entity.pdbx_description
1 polymer ?
#
loop_
_entity_poly.entity_id
_entity_poly.type
_entity_poly.pdbx_seq_one_letter_code
_entity_poly.pdbx_strand_id
1 'polypeptide(L)'
;YLNRAIYSPNVRFERGKEYKFCDVITCASPNKTASQKYCGTSDEENSKVLRDRIDFVLKIAKDNLVENLILGAYGCGVFGQDPYEVAQIFKELLTTKYKCFDKVIFAIPDKKGENYIAFKEVLKDVI
;
A
#
# COMPACT_ATOMS: atom_id res chain seq x y z
N TYR A 1 5.37 3.21 14.34
CA TYR A 1 4.19 2.36 14.36
C TYR A 1 4.57 0.88 14.26
N LEU A 2 3.80 0.03 14.87
CA LEU A 2 3.96 -1.42 14.81
C LEU A 2 3.10 -2.02 13.68
N ASN A 3 3.35 -3.29 13.34
CA ASN A 3 2.50 -4.03 12.41
C ASN A 3 1.14 -4.33 13.06
N ARG A 4 0.24 -3.37 12.95
CA ARG A 4 -1.14 -3.46 13.45
C ARG A 4 -2.09 -3.00 12.37
N ALA A 5 -3.22 -3.68 12.26
CA ALA A 5 -4.23 -3.36 11.27
C ALA A 5 -5.62 -3.70 11.80
N ILE A 6 -6.61 -3.12 11.18
CA ILE A 6 -8.02 -3.47 11.39
C ILE A 6 -8.54 -3.99 10.05
N TYR A 7 -9.13 -5.18 10.07
CA TYR A 7 -9.87 -5.72 8.93
C TYR A 7 -11.37 -5.49 9.17
N SER A 8 -12.00 -4.73 8.30
CA SER A 8 -13.42 -4.39 8.39
C SER A 8 -14.18 -5.04 7.22
N PRO A 9 -14.91 -6.13 7.46
CA PRO A 9 -15.63 -6.79 6.39
C PRO A 9 -16.90 -6.03 6.03
N ASN A 10 -17.28 -6.12 4.75
CA ASN A 10 -18.57 -5.68 4.25
C ASN A 10 -18.91 -4.22 4.58
N VAL A 11 -17.96 -3.32 4.34
CA VAL A 11 -18.15 -1.89 4.55
C VAL A 11 -18.95 -1.30 3.38
N ARG A 12 -19.97 -0.51 3.70
CA ARG A 12 -20.81 0.15 2.70
C ARG A 12 -20.21 1.48 2.28
N PHE A 13 -19.99 1.63 0.98
CA PHE A 13 -19.57 2.89 0.36
C PHE A 13 -20.73 3.47 -0.43
N GLU A 14 -21.05 4.73 -0.19
CA GLU A 14 -22.17 5.42 -0.85
C GLU A 14 -21.68 6.62 -1.66
N ARG A 15 -22.30 6.80 -2.82
CA ARG A 15 -22.14 7.99 -3.65
C ARG A 15 -23.48 8.35 -4.28
N GLY A 16 -24.12 9.36 -3.75
CA GLY A 16 -25.48 9.72 -4.15
C GLY A 16 -26.46 8.60 -3.81
N LYS A 17 -27.14 8.05 -4.83
CA LYS A 17 -28.06 6.92 -4.68
C LYS A 17 -27.40 5.55 -4.88
N GLU A 18 -26.13 5.54 -5.30
CA GLU A 18 -25.39 4.32 -5.54
C GLU A 18 -24.63 3.90 -4.28
N TYR A 19 -24.52 2.59 -4.07
CA TYR A 19 -23.69 2.04 -3.01
C TYR A 19 -23.03 0.74 -3.43
N LYS A 20 -21.89 0.48 -2.83
CA LYS A 20 -21.11 -0.74 -3.02
C LYS A 20 -20.60 -1.23 -1.67
N PHE A 21 -20.43 -2.53 -1.54
CA PHE A 21 -19.81 -3.13 -0.37
C PHE A 21 -18.44 -3.65 -0.71
N CYS A 22 -17.47 -3.41 0.17
CA CYS A 22 -16.17 -4.07 0.09
C CYS A 22 -15.56 -4.19 1.48
N ASP A 23 -14.60 -5.08 1.61
CA ASP A 23 -13.82 -5.19 2.83
C ASP A 23 -12.74 -4.11 2.84
N VAL A 24 -12.36 -3.63 4.01
CA VAL A 24 -11.35 -2.59 4.17
C VAL A 24 -10.27 -3.04 5.13
N ILE A 25 -9.01 -2.90 4.71
CA ILE A 25 -7.85 -3.06 5.57
C ILE A 25 -7.37 -1.66 5.95
N THR A 26 -7.41 -1.35 7.24
CA THR A 26 -6.88 -0.09 7.78
C THR A 26 -5.55 -0.37 8.45
N CYS A 27 -4.47 0.12 7.88
CA CYS A 27 -3.11 -0.09 8.37
C CYS A 27 -2.25 1.12 8.06
N ALA A 28 -1.74 1.78 9.11
CA ALA A 28 -0.88 2.94 8.92
C ALA A 28 0.50 2.53 8.40
N SER A 29 1.01 3.27 7.41
CA SER A 29 2.39 3.10 6.97
C SER A 29 3.36 3.65 8.03
N PRO A 30 4.64 3.24 7.99
CA PRO A 30 5.66 3.93 8.78
C PRO A 30 5.72 5.41 8.41
N ASN A 31 5.84 6.27 9.40
CA ASN A 31 5.99 7.71 9.20
C ASN A 31 7.48 8.06 9.12
N LYS A 32 8.04 8.01 7.91
CA LYS A 32 9.46 8.29 7.67
C LYS A 32 9.86 9.68 8.15
N THR A 33 9.08 10.68 7.78
CA THR A 33 9.37 12.07 8.14
C THR A 33 9.50 12.26 9.66
N ALA A 34 8.51 11.77 10.41
CA ALA A 34 8.51 11.91 11.86
C ALA A 34 9.59 11.07 12.54
N SER A 35 9.77 9.81 12.11
CA SER A 35 10.75 8.93 12.76
C SER A 35 12.18 9.38 12.52
N GLN A 36 12.50 9.92 11.36
CA GLN A 36 13.82 10.48 11.09
C GLN A 36 14.05 11.79 11.85
N LYS A 37 13.04 12.65 11.95
CA LYS A 37 13.15 13.92 12.66
C LYS A 37 13.27 13.75 14.18
N TYR A 38 12.49 12.86 14.78
CA TYR A 38 12.38 12.76 16.24
C TYR A 38 13.12 11.57 16.85
N CYS A 39 13.34 10.51 16.10
CA CYS A 39 13.93 9.26 16.59
C CYS A 39 15.27 8.92 15.93
N GLY A 40 15.73 9.71 14.95
CA GLY A 40 17.00 9.46 14.25
C GLY A 40 17.03 8.17 13.43
N THR A 41 15.87 7.69 12.99
CA THR A 41 15.77 6.46 12.19
C THR A 41 16.55 6.59 10.88
N SER A 42 17.40 5.60 10.57
CA SER A 42 18.15 5.57 9.32
C SER A 42 17.25 5.20 8.14
N ASP A 43 17.72 5.45 6.91
CA ASP A 43 17.00 5.03 5.70
C ASP A 43 16.87 3.52 5.62
N GLU A 44 17.91 2.77 6.01
CA GLU A 44 17.86 1.30 6.02
C GLU A 44 16.83 0.77 7.01
N GLU A 45 16.76 1.34 8.21
CA GLU A 45 15.76 0.96 9.21
C GLU A 45 14.35 1.26 8.71
N ASN A 46 14.13 2.44 8.11
CA ASN A 46 12.86 2.80 7.51
C ASN A 46 12.45 1.84 6.40
N SER A 47 13.37 1.52 5.49
CA SER A 47 13.10 0.62 4.35
C SER A 47 12.73 -0.78 4.82
N LYS A 48 13.38 -1.29 5.85
CA LYS A 48 13.05 -2.58 6.44
C LYS A 48 11.64 -2.57 7.04
N VAL A 49 11.31 -1.57 7.84
CA VAL A 49 9.98 -1.47 8.47
C VAL A 49 8.90 -1.28 7.42
N LEU A 50 9.16 -0.48 6.39
CA LEU A 50 8.24 -0.26 5.29
C LEU A 50 7.93 -1.58 4.55
N ARG A 51 8.97 -2.34 4.21
CA ARG A 51 8.80 -3.63 3.53
C ARG A 51 8.02 -4.62 4.40
N ASP A 52 8.36 -4.72 5.67
CA ASP A 52 7.65 -5.59 6.60
C ASP A 52 6.17 -5.20 6.73
N ARG A 53 5.88 -3.90 6.73
CA ARG A 53 4.51 -3.40 6.82
C ARG A 53 3.68 -3.70 5.57
N ILE A 54 4.26 -3.52 4.40
CA ILE A 54 3.59 -3.84 3.12
C ILE A 54 3.36 -5.35 3.04
N ASP A 55 4.35 -6.16 3.40
CA ASP A 55 4.19 -7.62 3.48
C ASP A 55 3.05 -8.00 4.42
N PHE A 56 2.96 -7.36 5.57
CA PHE A 56 1.89 -7.57 6.54
C PHE A 56 0.50 -7.26 5.97
N VAL A 57 0.34 -6.16 5.27
CA VAL A 57 -0.93 -5.79 4.60
C VAL A 57 -1.34 -6.84 3.57
N LEU A 58 -0.41 -7.27 2.72
CA LEU A 58 -0.67 -8.27 1.69
C LEU A 58 -0.99 -9.64 2.31
N LYS A 59 -0.34 -9.98 3.42
CA LYS A 59 -0.64 -11.22 4.16
C LYS A 59 -2.06 -11.20 4.71
N ILE A 60 -2.51 -10.08 5.27
CA ILE A 60 -3.89 -9.94 5.77
C ILE A 60 -4.88 -10.16 4.62
N ALA A 61 -4.66 -9.56 3.47
CA ALA A 61 -5.51 -9.74 2.30
C ALA A 61 -5.55 -11.20 1.86
N LYS A 62 -4.41 -11.84 1.78
CA LYS A 62 -4.30 -13.27 1.44
C LYS A 62 -5.05 -14.16 2.43
N ASP A 63 -4.83 -13.96 3.73
CA ASP A 63 -5.43 -14.78 4.78
C ASP A 63 -6.96 -14.62 4.84
N ASN A 64 -7.49 -13.49 4.37
CA ASN A 64 -8.92 -13.23 4.26
C ASN A 64 -9.49 -13.59 2.87
N LEU A 65 -8.74 -14.30 2.04
CA LEU A 65 -9.16 -14.82 0.73
C LEU A 65 -9.63 -13.71 -0.23
N VAL A 66 -8.99 -12.56 -0.17
CA VAL A 66 -9.28 -11.44 -1.07
C VAL A 66 -8.85 -11.81 -2.49
N GLU A 67 -9.77 -11.65 -3.45
CA GLU A 67 -9.51 -11.92 -4.87
C GLU A 67 -9.03 -10.67 -5.59
N ASN A 68 -9.71 -9.56 -5.38
CA ASN A 68 -9.41 -8.27 -6.02
C ASN A 68 -8.97 -7.26 -4.97
N LEU A 69 -7.82 -6.63 -5.18
CA LEU A 69 -7.22 -5.74 -4.21
C LEU A 69 -7.06 -4.35 -4.80
N ILE A 70 -7.51 -3.33 -4.07
CA ILE A 70 -7.32 -1.94 -4.42
C ILE A 70 -6.32 -1.33 -3.44
N LEU A 71 -5.23 -0.84 -3.98
CA LEU A 71 -4.13 -0.24 -3.23
C LEU A 71 -3.92 1.22 -3.66
N GLY A 72 -3.11 1.94 -2.93
CA GLY A 72 -2.71 3.31 -3.26
C GLY A 72 -1.21 3.51 -3.13
N ALA A 73 -0.76 4.75 -3.21
CA ALA A 73 0.63 5.14 -2.96
C ALA A 73 0.89 5.17 -1.45
N TYR A 74 1.01 4.00 -0.86
CA TYR A 74 1.06 3.77 0.57
C TYR A 74 2.20 4.51 1.25
N GLY A 75 1.86 5.42 2.16
CA GLY A 75 2.84 6.21 2.91
C GLY A 75 3.52 7.34 2.14
N CYS A 76 3.17 7.57 0.86
CA CYS A 76 3.87 8.53 -0.01
C CYS A 76 3.35 9.97 0.09
N GLY A 77 2.45 10.25 1.02
CA GLY A 77 1.99 11.61 1.31
C GLY A 77 2.82 12.25 2.42
N VAL A 78 2.13 12.72 3.46
CA VAL A 78 2.73 13.39 4.62
C VAL A 78 3.76 12.52 5.35
N PHE A 79 3.60 11.19 5.29
CA PHE A 79 4.53 10.26 5.94
C PHE A 79 5.89 10.15 5.24
N GLY A 80 6.02 10.70 4.03
CA GLY A 80 7.31 10.93 3.37
C GLY A 80 8.00 9.71 2.78
N GLN A 81 7.29 8.61 2.56
CA GLN A 81 7.88 7.44 1.89
C GLN A 81 8.13 7.75 0.40
N ASP A 82 9.20 7.17 -0.15
CA ASP A 82 9.55 7.33 -1.55
C ASP A 82 8.60 6.47 -2.42
N PRO A 83 7.87 7.08 -3.36
CA PRO A 83 6.92 6.33 -4.19
C PRO A 83 7.60 5.29 -5.10
N TYR A 84 8.82 5.49 -5.54
CA TYR A 84 9.57 4.49 -6.32
C TYR A 84 9.89 3.26 -5.46
N GLU A 85 10.33 3.47 -4.22
CA GLU A 85 10.61 2.39 -3.28
C GLU A 85 9.33 1.60 -2.94
N VAL A 86 8.25 2.31 -2.62
CA VAL A 86 6.96 1.68 -2.30
C VAL A 86 6.45 0.87 -3.48
N ALA A 87 6.47 1.42 -4.69
CA ALA A 87 6.07 0.71 -5.91
C ALA A 87 6.94 -0.53 -6.15
N GLN A 88 8.25 -0.44 -5.94
CA GLN A 88 9.18 -1.56 -6.11
C GLN A 88 8.90 -2.68 -5.10
N ILE A 89 8.61 -2.35 -3.85
CA ILE A 89 8.26 -3.35 -2.83
C ILE A 89 6.97 -4.07 -3.22
N PHE A 90 5.94 -3.35 -3.63
CA PHE A 90 4.70 -3.97 -4.11
C PHE A 90 4.96 -4.87 -5.32
N LYS A 91 5.73 -4.41 -6.29
CA LYS A 91 6.07 -5.20 -7.48
C LYS A 91 6.73 -6.51 -7.10
N GLU A 92 7.76 -6.47 -6.27
CA GLU A 92 8.48 -7.67 -5.82
C GLU A 92 7.55 -8.65 -5.08
N LEU A 93 6.79 -8.17 -4.11
CA LEU A 93 5.93 -9.03 -3.32
C LEU A 93 4.76 -9.62 -4.11
N LEU A 94 4.14 -8.84 -4.98
CA LEU A 94 3.02 -9.28 -5.81
C LEU A 94 3.43 -10.22 -6.94
N THR A 95 4.67 -10.17 -7.39
CA THR A 95 5.19 -11.06 -8.43
C THR A 95 5.93 -12.28 -7.89
N THR A 96 6.10 -12.39 -6.59
CA THR A 96 6.78 -13.53 -5.94
C THR A 96 5.92 -14.18 -4.87
N LYS A 97 5.84 -13.59 -3.69
CA LYS A 97 5.19 -14.16 -2.51
C LYS A 97 3.65 -14.13 -2.57
N TYR A 98 3.09 -13.10 -3.18
CA TYR A 98 1.64 -12.85 -3.20
C TYR A 98 1.09 -12.83 -4.62
N LYS A 99 1.22 -13.95 -5.33
CA LYS A 99 0.64 -14.16 -6.67
C LYS A 99 -0.83 -14.58 -6.63
N CYS A 100 -1.43 -14.59 -5.46
CA CYS A 100 -2.75 -15.16 -5.23
C CYS A 100 -3.93 -14.24 -5.61
N PHE A 101 -3.68 -12.99 -5.92
CA PHE A 101 -4.74 -12.05 -6.26
C PHE A 101 -5.07 -12.10 -7.76
N ASP A 102 -6.37 -12.13 -8.10
CA ASP A 102 -6.83 -12.14 -9.49
C ASP A 102 -6.56 -10.78 -10.14
N LYS A 103 -6.80 -9.71 -9.40
CA LYS A 103 -6.61 -8.34 -9.89
C LYS A 103 -6.09 -7.45 -8.76
N VAL A 104 -5.09 -6.63 -9.08
CA VAL A 104 -4.59 -5.59 -8.20
C VAL A 104 -4.66 -4.27 -8.94
N ILE A 105 -5.33 -3.28 -8.34
CA ILE A 105 -5.47 -1.94 -8.89
C ILE A 105 -4.79 -0.96 -7.95
N PHE A 106 -3.88 -0.15 -8.48
CA PHE A 106 -3.31 0.98 -7.76
C PHE A 106 -4.12 2.24 -8.09
N ALA A 107 -4.98 2.64 -7.16
CA ALA A 107 -5.82 3.82 -7.31
C ALA A 107 -5.05 5.06 -6.82
N ILE A 108 -4.36 5.72 -7.73
CA ILE A 108 -3.53 6.88 -7.42
C ILE A 108 -4.08 8.08 -8.19
N PRO A 109 -4.62 9.09 -7.49
CA PRO A 109 -5.13 10.30 -8.14
C PRO A 109 -3.97 11.13 -8.70
N ASP A 110 -4.29 12.13 -9.52
CA ASP A 110 -3.34 13.05 -10.13
C ASP A 110 -2.30 12.39 -11.03
N LYS A 111 -2.70 12.13 -12.27
CA LYS A 111 -1.85 11.52 -13.31
C LYS A 111 -0.56 12.28 -13.61
N LYS A 112 -0.48 13.54 -13.23
CA LYS A 112 0.71 14.39 -13.39
C LYS A 112 1.58 14.41 -12.14
N GLY A 113 1.09 13.85 -11.04
CA GLY A 113 1.81 13.82 -9.77
C GLY A 113 2.91 12.77 -9.73
N GLU A 114 3.89 13.00 -8.87
CA GLU A 114 5.06 12.14 -8.70
C GLU A 114 4.67 10.69 -8.34
N ASN A 115 3.71 10.52 -7.45
CA ASN A 115 3.29 9.20 -7.01
C ASN A 115 2.75 8.35 -8.17
N TYR A 116 1.90 8.94 -9.00
CA TYR A 116 1.36 8.25 -10.17
C TYR A 116 2.46 7.90 -11.18
N ILE A 117 3.35 8.84 -11.46
CA ILE A 117 4.46 8.66 -12.40
C ILE A 117 5.37 7.54 -11.91
N ALA A 118 5.73 7.53 -10.63
CA ALA A 118 6.60 6.51 -10.05
C ALA A 118 5.99 5.11 -10.15
N PHE A 119 4.75 4.95 -9.76
CA PHE A 119 4.07 3.65 -9.82
C PHE A 119 3.90 3.17 -11.26
N LYS A 120 3.55 4.05 -12.18
CA LYS A 120 3.42 3.71 -13.60
C LYS A 120 4.76 3.24 -14.18
N GLU A 121 5.84 3.94 -13.88
CA GLU A 121 7.19 3.60 -14.36
C GLU A 121 7.67 2.25 -13.80
N VAL A 122 7.55 2.05 -12.49
CA VAL A 122 8.01 0.83 -11.84
C VAL A 122 7.21 -0.40 -12.27
N LEU A 123 5.89 -0.24 -12.46
CA LEU A 123 4.97 -1.35 -12.75
C LEU A 123 4.74 -1.60 -14.25
N LYS A 124 5.35 -0.84 -15.13
CA LYS A 124 5.10 -0.94 -16.59
C LYS A 124 5.33 -2.34 -17.17
N ASP A 125 6.25 -3.11 -16.61
CA ASP A 125 6.62 -4.45 -17.08
C ASP A 125 5.64 -5.53 -16.65
N VAL A 126 4.77 -5.23 -15.70
CA VAL A 126 3.86 -6.21 -15.08
C VAL A 126 2.38 -5.88 -15.29
N ILE A 127 2.12 -4.83 -16.03
CA ILE A 127 0.75 -4.42 -16.39
C ILE A 127 0.27 -5.19 -17.63
#